data_dbe93c6cd7dfc2d75765e5e71814157e
#
_entry.id   dbe93c6cd7dfc2d75765e5e71814157e
#
_cell.length_a   1.000
_cell.length_b   1.000
_cell.length_c   1.000
_cell.angle_alpha   90.00
_cell.angle_beta   90.00
_cell.angle_gamma   90.00
#
_symmetry.space_group_name_H-M   'P 1'
#
loop_
_entity.id
_entity.type
_entity.pdbx_description
1 polymer ?
#
loop_
_entity_poly.entity_id
_entity_poly.type
_entity_poly.pdbx_seq_one_letter_code
_entity_poly.pdbx_strand_id
1 'polypeptide(L)'
;MDKEGKDFNFSLKNSKGQVTIFIIIAILIIASAVLIFTFRDKIGLGIFSSNSDPVYLFVQNCVQETGQDAIHFITQQGGYLFPPTLSTSDGIPYYFYNKKDYMPTKDRIGEEISDYITNSISYCTNGFTNFPDLNITEGEIKANAKIEDEKIILDVVYPLTIKQGESTKKFENFDNINIQA
;
A
#
# COMPACT_ATOMS: atom_id res chain seq x y z
N MET A 1 4.24 -72.70 -23.87
CA MET A 1 4.28 -71.85 -22.66
C MET A 1 3.44 -70.65 -22.98
N ASP A 2 2.19 -70.79 -22.58
CA ASP A 2 1.10 -69.83 -22.88
C ASP A 2 1.18 -68.63 -22.01
N LYS A 3 1.04 -67.42 -22.62
CA LYS A 3 0.76 -66.19 -21.93
C LYS A 3 -0.66 -65.77 -22.22
N GLU A 4 -1.52 -66.04 -21.26
CA GLU A 4 -2.86 -65.54 -21.22
C GLU A 4 -2.89 -63.99 -21.19
N GLY A 5 -3.40 -63.38 -22.26
CA GLY A 5 -3.81 -62.01 -22.28
C GLY A 5 -5.15 -61.86 -21.58
N LYS A 6 -5.18 -61.22 -20.42
CA LYS A 6 -6.43 -60.78 -19.75
C LYS A 6 -7.00 -59.59 -20.49
N ASP A 7 -8.00 -59.86 -21.34
CA ASP A 7 -8.86 -58.84 -21.91
C ASP A 7 -9.72 -58.21 -20.80
N PHE A 8 -9.42 -56.93 -20.49
CA PHE A 8 -10.18 -56.12 -19.56
C PHE A 8 -11.42 -55.59 -20.29
N ASN A 9 -12.51 -56.41 -20.33
CA ASN A 9 -13.80 -56.00 -20.87
C ASN A 9 -14.44 -54.99 -19.92
N PHE A 10 -14.31 -53.70 -20.21
CA PHE A 10 -15.06 -52.64 -19.56
C PHE A 10 -16.48 -52.60 -20.19
N SER A 11 -17.38 -53.35 -19.59
CA SER A 11 -18.80 -53.34 -19.97
C SER A 11 -19.48 -52.04 -19.59
N LEU A 12 -19.59 -51.12 -20.54
CA LEU A 12 -20.39 -49.88 -20.43
C LEU A 12 -21.89 -50.23 -20.55
N LYS A 13 -22.46 -50.74 -19.48
CA LYS A 13 -23.90 -50.99 -19.39
C LYS A 13 -24.51 -50.10 -18.31
N ASN A 14 -24.77 -48.81 -18.63
CA ASN A 14 -25.93 -48.05 -18.17
C ASN A 14 -25.90 -46.59 -18.70
N SER A 15 -26.38 -46.36 -19.91
CA SER A 15 -26.43 -45.02 -20.53
C SER A 15 -27.46 -44.05 -19.89
N LYS A 16 -28.35 -44.55 -19.03
CA LYS A 16 -29.36 -43.70 -18.36
C LYS A 16 -28.86 -42.99 -17.14
N GLY A 17 -27.87 -43.50 -16.40
CA GLY A 17 -27.29 -42.88 -15.24
C GLY A 17 -26.28 -41.80 -15.61
N GLN A 18 -25.64 -41.91 -16.77
CA GLN A 18 -24.59 -40.99 -17.21
C GLN A 18 -25.16 -39.61 -17.58
N VAL A 19 -26.33 -39.56 -18.23
CA VAL A 19 -27.01 -38.31 -18.60
C VAL A 19 -27.45 -37.54 -17.36
N THR A 20 -27.93 -38.24 -16.33
CA THR A 20 -28.37 -37.60 -15.07
C THR A 20 -27.23 -36.91 -14.35
N ILE A 21 -26.03 -37.53 -14.35
CA ILE A 21 -24.82 -36.90 -13.74
C ILE A 21 -24.42 -35.63 -14.48
N PHE A 22 -24.46 -35.63 -15.83
CA PHE A 22 -24.13 -34.41 -16.60
C PHE A 22 -25.14 -33.29 -16.37
N ILE A 23 -26.41 -33.60 -16.21
CA ILE A 23 -27.45 -32.61 -15.91
C ILE A 23 -27.22 -32.01 -14.51
N ILE A 24 -26.90 -32.84 -13.51
CA ILE A 24 -26.61 -32.36 -12.14
C ILE A 24 -25.36 -31.43 -12.13
N ILE A 25 -24.27 -31.81 -12.81
CA ILE A 25 -23.06 -31.01 -12.93
C ILE A 25 -23.37 -29.70 -13.65
N ALA A 26 -24.13 -29.72 -14.75
CA ALA A 26 -24.50 -28.50 -15.45
C ALA A 26 -25.31 -27.53 -14.57
N ILE A 27 -26.26 -28.03 -13.80
CA ILE A 27 -27.06 -27.22 -12.86
C ILE A 27 -26.17 -26.63 -11.76
N LEU A 28 -25.20 -27.38 -11.21
CA LEU A 28 -24.29 -26.93 -10.19
C LEU A 28 -23.36 -25.82 -10.73
N ILE A 29 -22.87 -25.94 -11.97
CA ILE A 29 -22.05 -24.91 -12.62
C ILE A 29 -22.85 -23.63 -12.83
N ILE A 30 -24.08 -23.73 -13.33
CA ILE A 30 -24.94 -22.56 -13.54
C ILE A 30 -25.31 -21.93 -12.21
N ALA A 31 -25.65 -22.68 -11.18
CA ALA A 31 -25.98 -22.18 -9.85
C ALA A 31 -24.76 -21.47 -9.21
N SER A 32 -23.55 -22.03 -9.33
CA SER A 32 -22.32 -21.41 -8.83
C SER A 32 -21.97 -20.12 -9.59
N ALA A 33 -22.17 -20.11 -10.91
CA ALA A 33 -21.95 -18.91 -11.71
C ALA A 33 -22.92 -17.78 -11.32
N VAL A 34 -24.23 -18.09 -11.15
CA VAL A 34 -25.22 -17.12 -10.68
C VAL A 34 -24.89 -16.61 -9.29
N LEU A 35 -24.47 -17.47 -8.37
CA LEU A 35 -24.03 -17.07 -7.03
C LEU A 35 -22.83 -16.12 -7.11
N ILE A 36 -21.82 -16.43 -7.89
CA ILE A 36 -20.65 -15.55 -8.07
C ILE A 36 -21.06 -14.20 -8.65
N PHE A 37 -21.96 -14.17 -9.64
CA PHE A 37 -22.43 -12.92 -10.23
C PHE A 37 -23.28 -12.08 -9.27
N THR A 38 -24.16 -12.69 -8.48
CA THR A 38 -25.05 -11.97 -7.55
C THR A 38 -24.34 -11.50 -6.28
N PHE A 39 -23.29 -12.21 -5.85
CA PHE A 39 -22.50 -11.84 -4.67
C PHE A 39 -21.25 -11.05 -4.99
N ARG A 40 -20.91 -10.86 -6.28
CA ARG A 40 -19.73 -10.13 -6.74
C ARG A 40 -19.64 -8.72 -6.15
N ASP A 41 -20.77 -8.04 -6.01
CA ASP A 41 -20.84 -6.67 -5.47
C ASP A 41 -20.88 -6.63 -3.92
N LYS A 42 -21.18 -7.74 -3.27
CA LYS A 42 -21.24 -7.86 -1.80
C LYS A 42 -20.01 -8.52 -1.18
N ILE A 43 -19.42 -9.46 -1.90
CA ILE A 43 -18.09 -9.96 -1.60
C ILE A 43 -17.18 -8.97 -2.33
N GLY A 44 -16.70 -7.96 -1.63
CA GLY A 44 -15.63 -7.08 -2.12
C GLY A 44 -14.39 -7.92 -2.46
N LEU A 45 -14.50 -8.69 -3.54
CA LEU A 45 -13.36 -9.26 -4.24
C LEU A 45 -12.70 -8.13 -5.04
N GLY A 46 -12.36 -7.05 -4.33
CA GLY A 46 -11.23 -6.22 -4.66
C GLY A 46 -9.95 -7.03 -4.50
N ILE A 47 -9.85 -8.14 -5.24
CA ILE A 47 -8.57 -8.77 -5.56
C ILE A 47 -7.97 -7.97 -6.74
N PHE A 48 -8.04 -6.67 -6.67
CA PHE A 48 -7.01 -5.80 -7.18
C PHE A 48 -6.14 -5.51 -5.97
N SER A 49 -5.05 -6.23 -5.87
CA SER A 49 -3.96 -5.89 -5.00
C SER A 49 -3.76 -4.38 -5.16
N SER A 50 -3.95 -3.60 -4.09
CA SER A 50 -3.68 -2.15 -4.10
C SER A 50 -2.30 -1.87 -4.69
N ASN A 51 -1.38 -2.82 -4.56
CA ASN A 51 0.00 -2.81 -5.04
C ASN A 51 0.16 -2.79 -6.57
N SER A 52 -0.90 -2.90 -7.37
CA SER A 52 -0.84 -2.82 -8.84
C SER A 52 -1.64 -1.65 -9.43
N ASP A 53 -2.30 -0.85 -8.60
CA ASP A 53 -3.00 0.34 -9.07
C ASP A 53 -2.00 1.48 -9.38
N PRO A 54 -2.04 2.10 -10.56
CA PRO A 54 -1.10 3.15 -10.94
C PRO A 54 -1.08 4.35 -9.99
N VAL A 55 -2.24 4.74 -9.44
CA VAL A 55 -2.33 5.85 -8.48
C VAL A 55 -1.71 5.44 -7.14
N TYR A 56 -1.98 4.21 -6.68
CA TYR A 56 -1.37 3.70 -5.45
C TYR A 56 0.16 3.66 -5.54
N LEU A 57 0.71 3.11 -6.63
CA LEU A 57 2.15 3.06 -6.87
C LEU A 57 2.76 4.45 -6.97
N PHE A 58 2.08 5.38 -7.62
CA PHE A 58 2.53 6.76 -7.74
C PHE A 58 2.64 7.41 -6.35
N VAL A 59 1.61 7.28 -5.51
CA VAL A 59 1.64 7.85 -4.15
C VAL A 59 2.70 7.15 -3.29
N GLN A 60 2.85 5.83 -3.41
CA GLN A 60 3.89 5.09 -2.69
C GLN A 60 5.29 5.60 -3.05
N ASN A 61 5.55 5.87 -4.33
CA ASN A 61 6.80 6.47 -4.78
C ASN A 61 6.96 7.89 -4.23
N CYS A 62 5.90 8.71 -4.25
CA CYS A 62 5.93 10.06 -3.65
C CYS A 62 6.26 10.01 -2.14
N VAL A 63 5.69 9.06 -1.39
CA VAL A 63 6.04 8.89 0.03
C VAL A 63 7.52 8.54 0.19
N GLN A 64 8.03 7.64 -0.65
CA GLN A 64 9.43 7.23 -0.60
C GLN A 64 10.39 8.39 -0.94
N GLU A 65 10.13 9.13 -2.01
CA GLU A 65 10.93 10.30 -2.43
C GLU A 65 10.88 11.40 -1.37
N THR A 66 9.67 11.79 -0.93
CA THR A 66 9.52 12.82 0.12
C THR A 66 10.17 12.41 1.43
N GLY A 67 10.14 11.12 1.77
CA GLY A 67 10.82 10.57 2.94
C GLY A 67 12.35 10.65 2.82
N GLN A 68 12.92 10.36 1.65
CA GLN A 68 14.35 10.52 1.40
C GLN A 68 14.79 12.00 1.52
N ASP A 69 14.00 12.90 0.96
CA ASP A 69 14.24 14.34 1.05
C ASP A 69 14.16 14.82 2.50
N ALA A 70 13.18 14.33 3.28
CA ALA A 70 13.03 14.63 4.70
C ALA A 70 14.28 14.23 5.49
N ILE A 71 14.76 13.00 5.29
CA ILE A 71 15.96 12.49 5.97
C ILE A 71 17.17 13.35 5.62
N HIS A 72 17.37 13.61 4.33
CA HIS A 72 18.50 14.43 3.88
C HIS A 72 18.45 15.84 4.48
N PHE A 73 17.30 16.49 4.43
CA PHE A 73 17.11 17.85 4.94
C PHE A 73 17.32 17.91 6.46
N ILE A 74 16.66 17.05 7.22
CA ILE A 74 16.71 17.03 8.68
C ILE A 74 18.10 16.65 9.20
N THR A 75 18.80 15.74 8.51
CA THR A 75 20.18 15.38 8.86
C THR A 75 21.13 16.56 8.73
N GLN A 76 20.99 17.35 7.66
CA GLN A 76 21.80 18.56 7.47
C GLN A 76 21.54 19.61 8.54
N GLN A 77 20.37 19.64 9.14
CA GLN A 77 19.99 20.58 10.19
C GLN A 77 20.16 20.02 11.63
N GLY A 78 20.92 18.92 11.76
CA GLY A 78 21.21 18.35 13.07
C GLY A 78 20.02 17.70 13.74
N GLY A 79 19.11 17.09 12.98
CA GLY A 79 17.98 16.32 13.48
C GLY A 79 16.71 17.13 13.71
N TYR A 80 16.59 18.32 13.15
CA TYR A 80 15.44 19.22 13.31
C TYR A 80 14.95 19.73 11.95
N LEU A 81 13.65 19.85 11.79
CA LEU A 81 13.02 20.50 10.62
C LEU A 81 13.21 22.02 10.68
N PHE A 82 13.08 22.58 11.87
CA PHE A 82 13.36 23.98 12.15
C PHE A 82 14.35 24.10 13.30
N PRO A 83 15.30 25.05 13.24
CA PRO A 83 16.28 25.25 14.31
C PRO A 83 15.60 25.41 15.67
N PRO A 84 16.03 24.68 16.71
CA PRO A 84 15.49 24.84 18.04
C PRO A 84 15.90 26.21 18.63
N THR A 85 15.22 26.67 19.67
CA THR A 85 15.51 27.94 20.35
C THR A 85 16.97 28.02 20.82
N LEU A 86 17.57 26.88 21.20
CA LEU A 86 18.96 26.77 21.59
C LEU A 86 19.83 26.38 20.39
N SER A 87 20.15 27.36 19.56
CA SER A 87 20.99 27.22 18.37
C SER A 87 21.90 28.43 18.19
N THR A 88 22.88 28.30 17.28
CA THR A 88 23.73 29.43 16.85
C THR A 88 22.92 30.44 16.03
N SER A 89 23.51 31.60 15.71
CA SER A 89 22.91 32.57 14.77
C SER A 89 22.62 31.97 13.38
N ASP A 90 23.38 30.95 13.00
CA ASP A 90 23.24 30.25 11.72
C ASP A 90 22.28 29.05 11.79
N GLY A 91 21.56 28.89 12.91
CA GLY A 91 20.56 27.84 13.09
C GLY A 91 21.13 26.46 13.47
N ILE A 92 22.42 26.35 13.81
CA ILE A 92 23.01 25.07 14.21
C ILE A 92 22.64 24.77 15.66
N PRO A 93 22.00 23.65 15.97
CA PRO A 93 21.58 23.31 17.32
C PRO A 93 22.77 23.02 18.24
N TYR A 94 22.66 23.43 19.50
CA TYR A 94 23.59 23.00 20.53
C TYR A 94 23.18 21.68 21.13
N TYR A 95 23.93 20.60 20.91
CA TYR A 95 23.65 19.29 21.50
C TYR A 95 24.05 19.20 22.96
N PHE A 96 25.03 20.03 23.39
CA PHE A 96 25.44 20.12 24.77
C PHE A 96 25.69 21.59 25.14
N TYR A 97 24.94 22.05 26.12
CA TYR A 97 25.07 23.44 26.59
C TYR A 97 24.79 23.53 28.07
N ASN A 98 25.60 24.30 28.79
CA ASN A 98 25.48 24.53 30.23
C ASN A 98 25.33 23.21 31.06
N LYS A 99 26.18 22.20 30.77
CA LYS A 99 26.22 20.87 31.40
C LYS A 99 24.95 20.04 31.20
N LYS A 100 24.13 20.38 30.23
CA LYS A 100 22.89 19.64 29.88
C LYS A 100 22.95 19.16 28.42
N ASP A 101 22.46 17.94 28.21
CA ASP A 101 22.32 17.34 26.91
C ASP A 101 21.01 17.79 26.24
N TYR A 102 21.08 18.18 24.97
CA TYR A 102 19.97 18.62 24.14
C TYR A 102 19.92 17.85 22.80
N MET A 103 20.69 16.75 22.68
CA MET A 103 20.66 15.93 21.48
C MET A 103 19.23 15.39 21.23
N PRO A 104 18.69 15.48 20.01
CA PRO A 104 17.38 14.93 19.71
C PRO A 104 17.40 13.41 19.83
N THR A 105 16.35 12.85 20.41
CA THR A 105 16.13 11.39 20.44
C THR A 105 15.71 10.87 19.08
N LYS A 106 15.82 9.55 18.84
CA LYS A 106 15.31 8.91 17.62
C LYS A 106 13.81 9.22 17.40
N ASP A 107 13.03 9.22 18.47
CA ASP A 107 11.59 9.54 18.41
C ASP A 107 11.37 11.00 17.96
N ARG A 108 12.14 11.93 18.53
CA ARG A 108 12.07 13.34 18.12
C ARG A 108 12.40 13.53 16.64
N ILE A 109 13.46 12.90 16.16
CA ILE A 109 13.84 12.95 14.74
C ILE A 109 12.74 12.32 13.88
N GLY A 110 12.12 11.22 14.34
CA GLY A 110 10.97 10.58 13.66
C GLY A 110 9.77 11.55 13.54
N GLU A 111 9.45 12.31 14.58
CA GLU A 111 8.42 13.34 14.54
C GLU A 111 8.75 14.43 13.49
N GLU A 112 9.99 14.93 13.45
CA GLU A 112 10.43 15.93 12.48
C GLU A 112 10.31 15.42 11.03
N ILE A 113 10.68 14.14 10.79
CA ILE A 113 10.51 13.48 9.49
C ILE A 113 9.00 13.38 9.12
N SER A 114 8.17 12.99 10.08
CA SER A 114 6.72 12.87 9.91
C SER A 114 6.08 14.20 9.54
N ASP A 115 6.48 15.27 10.22
CA ASP A 115 6.02 16.63 9.95
C ASP A 115 6.45 17.12 8.56
N TYR A 116 7.69 16.83 8.15
CA TYR A 116 8.16 17.15 6.80
C TYR A 116 7.32 16.45 5.74
N ILE A 117 7.11 15.13 5.87
CA ILE A 117 6.32 14.35 4.90
C ILE A 117 4.88 14.85 4.84
N THR A 118 4.24 15.06 6.00
CA THR A 118 2.85 15.54 6.08
C THR A 118 2.65 16.86 5.34
N ASN A 119 3.63 17.77 5.44
CA ASN A 119 3.55 19.10 4.83
C ASN A 119 4.03 19.13 3.36
N SER A 120 4.85 18.16 2.93
CA SER A 120 5.55 18.24 1.63
C SER A 120 5.06 17.26 0.58
N ILE A 121 4.38 16.16 0.94
CA ILE A 121 3.95 15.14 -0.01
C ILE A 121 3.04 15.67 -1.13
N SER A 122 2.25 16.70 -0.84
CA SER A 122 1.38 17.36 -1.81
C SER A 122 2.14 17.99 -2.99
N TYR A 123 3.41 18.36 -2.79
CA TYR A 123 4.25 18.87 -3.88
C TYR A 123 4.61 17.75 -4.87
N CYS A 124 4.84 16.53 -4.39
CA CYS A 124 5.09 15.37 -5.25
C CYS A 124 3.82 14.93 -5.98
N THR A 125 2.69 14.83 -5.27
CA THR A 125 1.42 14.40 -5.89
C THR A 125 0.87 15.44 -6.86
N ASN A 126 1.22 16.73 -6.68
CA ASN A 126 0.88 17.86 -7.55
C ASN A 126 -0.58 17.84 -8.02
N GLY A 127 -1.51 17.58 -7.07
CA GLY A 127 -2.94 17.48 -7.34
C GLY A 127 -3.29 16.40 -8.38
N PHE A 128 -2.46 15.35 -8.49
CA PHE A 128 -2.65 14.22 -9.40
C PHE A 128 -2.78 14.61 -10.89
N THR A 129 -2.10 15.67 -11.32
CA THR A 129 -2.12 16.15 -12.71
C THR A 129 -1.66 15.10 -13.72
N ASN A 130 -0.92 14.06 -13.27
CA ASN A 130 -0.51 12.91 -14.08
C ASN A 130 -1.67 11.95 -14.43
N PHE A 131 -2.85 12.15 -13.84
CA PHE A 131 -4.04 11.31 -14.01
C PHE A 131 -5.25 12.13 -14.47
N PRO A 132 -5.21 12.79 -15.64
CA PRO A 132 -6.23 13.76 -16.08
C PRO A 132 -7.62 13.13 -16.28
N ASP A 133 -7.69 11.81 -16.52
CA ASP A 133 -8.95 11.08 -16.76
C ASP A 133 -9.60 10.59 -15.44
N LEU A 134 -8.98 10.85 -14.30
CA LEU A 134 -9.46 10.44 -12.98
C LEU A 134 -9.89 11.67 -12.17
N ASN A 135 -11.01 11.54 -11.46
CA ASN A 135 -11.38 12.51 -10.45
C ASN A 135 -10.94 12.00 -9.09
N ILE A 136 -9.84 12.57 -8.57
CA ILE A 136 -9.21 12.18 -7.32
C ILE A 136 -9.51 13.22 -6.25
N THR A 137 -10.08 12.78 -5.13
CA THR A 137 -10.34 13.62 -3.95
C THR A 137 -9.41 13.16 -2.84
N GLU A 138 -8.69 14.11 -2.27
CA GLU A 138 -7.69 13.92 -1.22
C GLU A 138 -8.29 14.18 0.16
N GLY A 139 -7.90 13.39 1.16
CA GLY A 139 -8.21 13.62 2.58
C GLY A 139 -7.03 14.18 3.34
N GLU A 140 -7.16 14.27 4.66
CA GLU A 140 -6.10 14.73 5.58
C GLU A 140 -4.95 13.73 5.61
N ILE A 141 -3.73 14.22 5.43
CA ILE A 141 -2.50 13.41 5.43
C ILE A 141 -1.94 13.33 6.85
N LYS A 142 -1.52 12.13 7.24
CA LYS A 142 -0.81 11.90 8.51
C LYS A 142 0.32 10.92 8.25
N ALA A 143 1.54 11.33 8.54
CA ALA A 143 2.71 10.49 8.45
C ALA A 143 3.20 10.08 9.84
N ASN A 144 3.82 8.91 9.91
CA ASN A 144 4.54 8.41 11.08
C ASN A 144 5.86 7.78 10.61
N ALA A 145 6.98 8.29 11.11
CA ALA A 145 8.31 7.78 10.82
C ALA A 145 8.92 7.15 12.06
N LYS A 146 9.31 5.88 11.96
CA LYS A 146 9.98 5.13 13.01
C LYS A 146 11.42 4.84 12.61
N ILE A 147 12.38 5.31 13.41
CA ILE A 147 13.81 5.10 13.17
C ILE A 147 14.26 3.81 13.85
N GLU A 148 14.67 2.83 13.04
CA GLU A 148 15.35 1.61 13.46
C GLU A 148 16.87 1.72 13.24
N ASP A 149 17.63 0.65 13.52
CA ASP A 149 19.10 0.76 13.49
C ASP A 149 19.68 0.91 12.09
N GLU A 150 19.04 0.35 11.06
CA GLU A 150 19.54 0.37 9.67
C GLU A 150 18.53 0.95 8.66
N LYS A 151 17.36 1.33 9.13
CA LYS A 151 16.27 1.80 8.26
C LYS A 151 15.32 2.72 9.01
N ILE A 152 14.59 3.49 8.22
CA ILE A 152 13.45 4.27 8.68
C ILE A 152 12.20 3.66 8.04
N ILE A 153 11.21 3.36 8.86
CA ILE A 153 9.92 2.82 8.42
C ILE A 153 8.94 3.99 8.39
N LEU A 154 8.32 4.18 7.25
CA LEU A 154 7.27 5.18 7.05
C LEU A 154 5.91 4.51 6.93
N ASP A 155 4.96 4.98 7.72
CA ASP A 155 3.54 4.65 7.63
C ASP A 155 2.78 5.96 7.37
N VAL A 156 2.06 6.02 6.25
CA VAL A 156 1.35 7.24 5.84
C VAL A 156 -0.11 6.94 5.61
N VAL A 157 -0.96 7.63 6.35
CA VAL A 157 -2.40 7.68 6.11
C VAL A 157 -2.67 8.83 5.15
N TYR A 158 -3.10 8.50 3.93
CA TYR A 158 -3.44 9.46 2.88
C TYR A 158 -4.74 9.03 2.19
N PRO A 159 -5.90 9.42 2.71
CA PRO A 159 -7.17 8.99 2.16
C PRO A 159 -7.39 9.57 0.75
N LEU A 160 -7.54 8.67 -0.22
CA LEU A 160 -7.80 9.01 -1.62
C LEU A 160 -9.09 8.36 -2.08
N THR A 161 -9.96 9.14 -2.69
CA THR A 161 -11.16 8.65 -3.38
C THR A 161 -11.02 8.93 -4.87
N ILE A 162 -10.94 7.87 -5.67
CA ILE A 162 -10.71 7.92 -7.11
C ILE A 162 -11.99 7.55 -7.82
N LYS A 163 -12.51 8.44 -8.67
CA LYS A 163 -13.70 8.20 -9.50
C LYS A 163 -13.31 8.16 -10.97
N GLN A 164 -13.76 7.10 -11.67
CA GLN A 164 -13.60 6.92 -13.10
C GLN A 164 -14.94 6.44 -13.70
N GLY A 165 -15.69 7.34 -14.32
CA GLY A 165 -17.07 7.08 -14.72
C GLY A 165 -17.94 6.73 -13.50
N GLU A 166 -18.59 5.56 -13.54
CA GLU A 166 -19.41 5.06 -12.42
C GLU A 166 -18.60 4.29 -11.35
N SER A 167 -17.33 4.00 -11.62
CA SER A 167 -16.46 3.25 -10.69
C SER A 167 -15.84 4.19 -9.67
N THR A 168 -15.79 3.73 -8.40
CA THR A 168 -15.13 4.42 -7.30
C THR A 168 -14.19 3.48 -6.58
N LYS A 169 -12.93 3.90 -6.40
CA LYS A 169 -11.92 3.21 -5.59
C LYS A 169 -11.49 4.10 -4.44
N LYS A 170 -11.07 3.49 -3.34
CA LYS A 170 -10.51 4.21 -2.18
C LYS A 170 -9.20 3.57 -1.76
N PHE A 171 -8.21 4.41 -1.47
CA PHE A 171 -6.97 4.04 -0.79
C PHE A 171 -6.84 4.91 0.46
N GLU A 172 -6.21 4.41 1.47
CA GLU A 172 -6.07 5.15 2.74
C GLU A 172 -4.66 5.01 3.30
N ASN A 173 -4.10 3.79 3.31
CA ASN A 173 -2.85 3.49 3.99
C ASN A 173 -1.74 3.14 3.00
N PHE A 174 -0.58 3.74 3.24
CA PHE A 174 0.68 3.50 2.54
C PHE A 174 1.73 3.14 3.60
N ASP A 175 1.68 1.89 4.04
CA ASP A 175 2.41 1.42 5.22
C ASP A 175 3.68 0.65 4.84
N ASN A 176 4.60 0.53 5.81
CA ASN A 176 5.83 -0.25 5.72
C ASN A 176 6.78 0.18 4.57
N ILE A 177 6.80 1.46 4.23
CA ILE A 177 7.76 1.99 3.26
C ILE A 177 9.10 2.12 3.96
N ASN A 178 10.08 1.33 3.51
CA ASN A 178 11.40 1.28 4.13
C ASN A 178 12.38 2.17 3.37
N ILE A 179 13.06 3.06 4.10
CA ILE A 179 14.17 3.86 3.59
C ILE A 179 15.43 3.42 4.33
N GLN A 180 16.48 3.11 3.59
CA GLN A 180 17.79 2.84 4.19
C GLN A 180 18.39 4.14 4.72
N ALA A 181 18.86 4.10 5.97
CA ALA A 181 19.47 5.24 6.67
C ALA A 181 20.96 5.28 6.48
#